data_54fc4f57510369331dcc5bedfbbdceef
#
_entry.id   54fc4f57510369331dcc5bedfbbdceef
#
_cell.length_a   1.000
_cell.length_b   1.000
_cell.length_c   1.000
_cell.angle_alpha   90.00
_cell.angle_beta   90.00
_cell.angle_gamma   90.00
#
_symmetry.space_group_name_H-M   'P 1'
#
loop_
_entity.id
_entity.type
_entity.pdbx_description
1 polymer ?
#
loop_
_entity_poly.entity_id
_entity_poly.type
_entity_poly.pdbx_seq_one_letter_code
_entity_poly.pdbx_strand_id
1 'polypeptide(L)'
;MDFLRDMIVTVDGPAGSGKSTTAQAISERLDLTYLDTGAMYRAVTWKVLQSGVDPEDREAVTRLAEELSLEMETGEDGPVLMVDGVPAGSEIRGPEVSGAVSPVSTHPGVRRAMVRIQRKIGNRGGIVAEGRDTGSTVFPFAHVKIFLVADMEARTRRRVKQLGQMGIAQTDAEIRENLARRDEIDSGREHSPLVRPVGAFTVDTSGVTIDEQVSIIEEIIRKEAARLGDLHVPKGKKNPVSTGHSFLYTAARNLIRFLESFLFGIRVHGSENLQFAEAFFFASNHISYFDPPFVGSTFEREIWIVAKKELFRNRIFGWLITKVNAVPIDREGFTRSTIKAIDNAFKIGDSVLMFPEGTRSKTGRLKEFK
;
A
#
# COMPACT_ATOMS: atom_id res chain seq x y z
N MET A 1 23.22 7.93 -4.28
CA MET A 1 21.83 8.40 -4.14
C MET A 1 21.26 7.69 -2.94
N ASP A 2 20.66 8.43 -2.05
CA ASP A 2 20.16 7.86 -0.79
C ASP A 2 18.81 7.15 -1.09
N PHE A 3 18.84 5.82 -1.17
CA PHE A 3 17.64 5.00 -1.41
C PHE A 3 16.54 5.24 -0.36
N LEU A 4 16.92 5.75 0.81
CA LEU A 4 15.98 6.14 1.87
C LEU A 4 14.91 7.13 1.39
N ARG A 5 15.29 8.07 0.52
CA ARG A 5 14.35 9.08 0.01
C ARG A 5 13.27 8.56 -0.93
N ASP A 6 13.41 7.34 -1.41
CA ASP A 6 12.42 6.68 -2.27
C ASP A 6 11.60 5.63 -1.48
N MET A 7 11.94 5.38 -0.20
CA MET A 7 11.31 4.33 0.58
C MET A 7 9.91 4.67 1.06
N ILE A 8 9.07 3.64 1.13
CA ILE A 8 7.81 3.64 1.89
C ILE A 8 8.04 2.80 3.12
N VAL A 9 7.90 3.40 4.29
CA VAL A 9 7.95 2.74 5.60
C VAL A 9 6.57 2.79 6.21
N THR A 10 6.07 1.67 6.75
CA THR A 10 4.79 1.62 7.46
C THR A 10 4.98 1.25 8.91
N VAL A 11 4.21 1.89 9.79
CA VAL A 11 4.22 1.64 11.24
C VAL A 11 2.80 1.37 11.71
N ASP A 12 2.46 0.10 11.85
CA ASP A 12 1.15 -0.36 12.31
C ASP A 12 1.20 -0.88 13.76
N GLY A 13 0.05 -1.02 14.39
CA GLY A 13 -0.07 -1.59 15.73
C GLY A 13 -1.29 -1.07 16.50
N PRO A 14 -1.59 -1.63 17.69
CA PRO A 14 -2.76 -1.30 18.48
C PRO A 14 -2.73 0.13 19.04
N ALA A 15 -3.84 0.58 19.63
CA ALA A 15 -3.93 1.89 20.27
C ALA A 15 -2.94 2.00 21.44
N GLY A 16 -2.22 3.11 21.57
CA GLY A 16 -1.28 3.35 22.67
C GLY A 16 0.08 2.61 22.55
N SER A 17 0.37 1.93 21.43
CA SER A 17 1.67 1.27 21.21
C SER A 17 2.84 2.21 20.88
N GLY A 18 2.59 3.52 20.75
CA GLY A 18 3.62 4.52 20.49
C GLY A 18 3.87 4.84 19.02
N LYS A 19 3.00 4.37 18.10
CA LYS A 19 3.17 4.56 16.64
C LYS A 19 3.43 6.00 16.20
N SER A 20 2.57 6.93 16.60
CA SER A 20 2.66 8.33 16.13
C SER A 20 3.97 8.97 16.55
N THR A 21 4.33 8.85 17.82
CA THR A 21 5.61 9.37 18.33
C THR A 21 6.81 8.74 17.61
N THR A 22 6.75 7.43 17.38
CA THR A 22 7.82 6.71 16.68
C THR A 22 7.90 7.09 15.21
N ALA A 23 6.78 7.09 14.50
CA ALA A 23 6.75 7.39 13.08
C ALA A 23 7.18 8.83 12.80
N GLN A 24 6.77 9.78 13.65
CA GLN A 24 7.23 11.16 13.58
C GLN A 24 8.72 11.27 13.83
N ALA A 25 9.25 10.69 14.90
CA ALA A 25 10.69 10.74 15.21
C ALA A 25 11.54 10.06 14.11
N ILE A 26 11.05 8.96 13.52
CA ILE A 26 11.72 8.31 12.38
C ILE A 26 11.70 9.21 11.15
N SER A 27 10.59 9.87 10.86
CA SER A 27 10.49 10.78 9.71
C SER A 27 11.48 11.94 9.83
N GLU A 28 11.60 12.53 11.02
CA GLU A 28 12.55 13.61 11.32
C GLU A 28 14.02 13.14 11.20
N ARG A 29 14.37 11.96 11.77
CA ARG A 29 15.75 11.42 11.73
C ARG A 29 16.20 10.99 10.33
N LEU A 30 15.26 10.56 9.48
CA LEU A 30 15.56 10.03 8.15
C LEU A 30 15.23 11.00 7.00
N ASP A 31 14.77 12.21 7.30
CA ASP A 31 14.33 13.21 6.32
C ASP A 31 13.25 12.65 5.38
N LEU A 32 12.23 12.01 5.99
CA LEU A 32 11.07 11.41 5.31
C LEU A 32 9.80 12.18 5.66
N THR A 33 8.81 12.12 4.78
CA THR A 33 7.49 12.73 5.04
C THR A 33 6.69 11.87 6.01
N TYR A 34 6.20 12.45 7.10
CA TYR A 34 5.30 11.78 8.04
C TYR A 34 3.86 11.81 7.53
N LEU A 35 3.20 10.64 7.51
CA LEU A 35 1.80 10.47 7.13
C LEU A 35 0.99 9.87 8.26
N ASP A 36 0.24 10.69 9.02
CA ASP A 36 -0.74 10.27 10.02
C ASP A 36 -2.06 9.89 9.34
N THR A 37 -2.24 8.60 9.02
CA THR A 37 -3.50 8.14 8.41
C THR A 37 -4.68 8.28 9.37
N GLY A 38 -4.44 8.19 10.68
CA GLY A 38 -5.46 8.43 11.70
C GLY A 38 -5.96 9.87 11.71
N ALA A 39 -5.10 10.86 11.44
CA ALA A 39 -5.52 12.26 11.28
C ALA A 39 -6.45 12.43 10.08
N MET A 40 -6.21 11.72 8.98
CA MET A 40 -7.09 11.76 7.80
C MET A 40 -8.49 11.23 8.11
N TYR A 41 -8.62 10.10 8.83
CA TYR A 41 -9.94 9.61 9.27
C TYR A 41 -10.61 10.59 10.26
N ARG A 42 -9.85 11.24 11.13
CA ARG A 42 -10.36 12.28 12.01
C ARG A 42 -10.83 13.51 11.25
N ALA A 43 -10.15 13.90 10.19
CA ALA A 43 -10.57 15.00 9.32
C ALA A 43 -11.92 14.71 8.64
N VAL A 44 -12.09 13.49 8.10
CA VAL A 44 -13.40 13.05 7.57
C VAL A 44 -14.47 13.12 8.66
N THR A 45 -14.18 12.60 9.85
CA THR A 45 -15.13 12.58 10.96
C THR A 45 -15.52 14.00 11.40
N TRP A 46 -14.54 14.89 11.50
CA TRP A 46 -14.77 16.30 11.80
C TRP A 46 -15.69 16.95 10.76
N LYS A 47 -15.45 16.70 9.47
CA LYS A 47 -16.30 17.22 8.39
C LYS A 47 -17.73 16.67 8.47
N VAL A 48 -17.89 15.37 8.78
CA VAL A 48 -19.21 14.74 8.99
C VAL A 48 -19.97 15.44 10.10
N LEU A 49 -19.35 15.65 11.26
CA LEU A 49 -19.95 16.34 12.40
C LEU A 49 -20.30 17.79 12.07
N GLN A 50 -19.39 18.52 11.40
CA GLN A 50 -19.62 19.91 10.97
C GLN A 50 -20.80 20.04 10.00
N SER A 51 -21.02 19.03 9.17
CA SER A 51 -22.10 19.00 8.19
C SER A 51 -23.44 18.54 8.78
N GLY A 52 -23.50 18.20 10.08
CA GLY A 52 -24.69 17.70 10.74
C GLY A 52 -25.15 16.33 10.24
N VAL A 53 -24.27 15.58 9.55
CA VAL A 53 -24.56 14.23 9.06
C VAL A 53 -24.39 13.23 10.18
N ASP A 54 -25.35 12.29 10.29
CA ASP A 54 -25.24 11.17 11.24
C ASP A 54 -24.02 10.31 10.89
N PRO A 55 -23.07 10.11 11.82
CA PRO A 55 -21.92 9.23 11.64
C PRO A 55 -22.26 7.79 11.24
N GLU A 56 -23.46 7.31 11.49
CA GLU A 56 -23.94 5.97 11.11
C GLU A 56 -24.57 5.94 9.70
N ASP A 57 -24.88 7.09 9.10
CA ASP A 57 -25.39 7.15 7.71
C ASP A 57 -24.28 6.86 6.69
N ARG A 58 -24.20 5.61 6.30
CA ARG A 58 -23.14 5.11 5.38
C ARG A 58 -23.07 5.85 4.05
N GLU A 59 -24.20 6.22 3.47
CA GLU A 59 -24.25 6.84 2.14
C GLU A 59 -23.82 8.29 2.23
N ALA A 60 -24.37 9.05 3.17
CA ALA A 60 -24.03 10.46 3.36
C ALA A 60 -22.57 10.64 3.78
N VAL A 61 -22.09 9.81 4.73
CA VAL A 61 -20.69 9.83 5.17
C VAL A 61 -19.72 9.43 4.04
N THR A 62 -20.09 8.46 3.22
CA THR A 62 -19.25 8.06 2.05
C THR A 62 -19.15 9.21 1.04
N ARG A 63 -20.26 9.86 0.69
CA ARG A 63 -20.25 11.01 -0.24
C ARG A 63 -19.34 12.12 0.27
N LEU A 64 -19.46 12.50 1.54
CA LEU A 64 -18.58 13.51 2.14
C LEU A 64 -17.10 13.12 2.07
N ALA A 65 -16.77 11.84 2.34
CA ALA A 65 -15.40 11.36 2.28
C ALA A 65 -14.83 11.34 0.84
N GLU A 66 -15.67 11.14 -0.17
CA GLU A 66 -15.28 11.15 -1.59
C GLU A 66 -15.09 12.56 -2.15
N GLU A 67 -15.84 13.53 -1.64
CA GLU A 67 -15.79 14.94 -2.03
C GLU A 67 -14.68 15.71 -1.32
N LEU A 68 -14.24 15.24 -0.14
CA LEU A 68 -13.25 15.90 0.70
C LEU A 68 -11.87 15.94 0.03
N SER A 69 -11.29 17.14 -0.09
CA SER A 69 -9.89 17.30 -0.48
C SER A 69 -8.98 17.15 0.74
N LEU A 70 -8.10 16.15 0.72
CA LEU A 70 -7.06 15.96 1.72
C LEU A 70 -5.70 15.97 1.03
N GLU A 71 -4.84 16.88 1.45
CA GLU A 71 -3.50 17.06 0.89
C GLU A 71 -2.47 17.21 2.01
N MET A 72 -1.22 16.86 1.75
CA MET A 72 -0.12 17.14 2.65
C MET A 72 0.71 18.27 2.06
N GLU A 73 0.86 19.34 2.82
CA GLU A 73 1.73 20.45 2.48
C GLU A 73 2.92 20.55 3.47
N THR A 74 3.99 21.20 3.04
CA THR A 74 5.13 21.47 3.91
C THR A 74 4.89 22.79 4.63
N GLY A 75 4.60 22.73 5.93
CA GLY A 75 4.55 23.90 6.80
C GLY A 75 5.91 24.23 7.42
N GLU A 76 5.97 25.34 8.17
CA GLU A 76 7.21 25.77 8.87
C GLU A 76 7.69 24.72 9.89
N ASP A 77 6.77 24.07 10.59
CA ASP A 77 7.05 23.05 11.63
C ASP A 77 6.95 21.60 11.11
N GLY A 78 6.91 21.38 9.79
CA GLY A 78 6.83 20.07 9.18
C GLY A 78 5.56 19.85 8.35
N PRO A 79 5.24 18.59 7.98
CA PRO A 79 4.09 18.25 7.14
C PRO A 79 2.76 18.60 7.82
N VAL A 80 1.90 19.33 7.11
CA VAL A 80 0.58 19.77 7.56
C VAL A 80 -0.51 19.11 6.71
N LEU A 81 -1.51 18.49 7.36
CA LEU A 81 -2.69 17.97 6.68
C LEU A 81 -3.61 19.15 6.33
N MET A 82 -3.88 19.33 5.03
CA MET A 82 -4.85 20.28 4.53
C MET A 82 -6.20 19.59 4.34
N VAL A 83 -7.27 20.23 4.78
CA VAL A 83 -8.66 19.78 4.64
C VAL A 83 -9.41 20.85 3.85
N ASP A 84 -9.84 20.57 2.63
CA ASP A 84 -10.46 21.54 1.72
C ASP A 84 -9.63 22.85 1.57
N GLY A 85 -8.31 22.71 1.52
CA GLY A 85 -7.38 23.84 1.39
C GLY A 85 -7.10 24.63 2.67
N VAL A 86 -7.60 24.16 3.84
CA VAL A 86 -7.35 24.79 5.14
C VAL A 86 -6.52 23.84 6.03
N PRO A 87 -5.51 24.33 6.76
CA PRO A 87 -4.74 23.49 7.68
C PRO A 87 -5.63 22.85 8.74
N ALA A 88 -5.54 21.54 8.93
CA ALA A 88 -6.21 20.84 10.01
C ALA A 88 -5.58 21.21 11.36
N GLY A 89 -6.34 21.83 12.23
CA GLY A 89 -5.92 22.22 13.56
C GLY A 89 -6.23 21.18 14.64
N SER A 90 -6.34 21.65 15.89
CA SER A 90 -6.65 20.82 17.06
C SER A 90 -8.09 20.27 17.05
N GLU A 91 -8.98 20.85 16.28
CA GLU A 91 -10.39 20.48 16.16
C GLU A 91 -10.59 19.01 15.72
N ILE A 92 -9.74 18.50 14.85
CA ILE A 92 -9.81 17.09 14.43
C ILE A 92 -9.42 16.10 15.56
N ARG A 93 -8.94 16.60 16.69
CA ARG A 93 -8.51 15.80 17.86
C ARG A 93 -9.44 16.00 19.05
N GLY A 94 -10.50 16.81 18.91
CA GLY A 94 -11.49 17.08 19.94
C GLY A 94 -12.24 15.82 20.43
N PRO A 95 -12.90 15.92 21.59
CA PRO A 95 -13.64 14.79 22.19
C PRO A 95 -14.74 14.23 21.29
N GLU A 96 -15.49 15.08 20.61
CA GLU A 96 -16.57 14.70 19.69
C GLU A 96 -16.05 13.86 18.51
N VAL A 97 -14.99 14.35 17.86
CA VAL A 97 -14.33 13.62 16.78
C VAL A 97 -13.75 12.30 17.28
N SER A 98 -13.14 12.30 18.46
CA SER A 98 -12.57 11.09 19.06
C SER A 98 -13.63 10.04 19.40
N GLY A 99 -14.86 10.46 19.73
CA GLY A 99 -16.00 9.58 19.96
C GLY A 99 -16.59 8.99 18.68
N ALA A 100 -16.63 9.79 17.59
CA ALA A 100 -17.28 9.41 16.33
C ALA A 100 -16.34 8.77 15.31
N VAL A 101 -15.00 8.88 15.45
CA VAL A 101 -14.05 8.39 14.44
C VAL A 101 -14.12 6.87 14.23
N SER A 102 -14.43 6.09 15.26
CA SER A 102 -14.52 4.63 15.12
C SER A 102 -15.67 4.20 14.20
N PRO A 103 -16.95 4.61 14.42
CA PRO A 103 -18.02 4.33 13.45
C PRO A 103 -17.69 4.81 12.04
N VAL A 104 -17.30 6.07 11.86
CA VAL A 104 -16.97 6.64 10.54
C VAL A 104 -15.88 5.82 9.81
N SER A 105 -14.84 5.42 10.53
CA SER A 105 -13.73 4.64 9.94
C SER A 105 -14.09 3.20 9.57
N THR A 106 -15.24 2.67 9.99
CA THR A 106 -15.69 1.33 9.60
C THR A 106 -16.42 1.31 8.27
N HIS A 107 -16.93 2.46 7.78
CA HIS A 107 -17.64 2.52 6.52
C HIS A 107 -16.75 2.17 5.32
N PRO A 108 -17.11 1.14 4.53
CA PRO A 108 -16.26 0.68 3.40
C PRO A 108 -16.00 1.79 2.36
N GLY A 109 -16.96 2.70 2.13
CA GLY A 109 -16.80 3.83 1.22
C GLY A 109 -15.74 4.82 1.69
N VAL A 110 -15.80 5.20 2.98
CA VAL A 110 -14.78 6.06 3.61
C VAL A 110 -13.39 5.43 3.49
N ARG A 111 -13.28 4.13 3.77
CA ARG A 111 -11.99 3.43 3.67
C ARG A 111 -11.43 3.45 2.24
N ARG A 112 -12.28 3.17 1.25
CA ARG A 112 -11.84 3.24 -0.17
C ARG A 112 -11.35 4.65 -0.53
N ALA A 113 -12.07 5.69 -0.13
CA ALA A 113 -11.67 7.08 -0.38
C ALA A 113 -10.31 7.39 0.30
N MET A 114 -10.16 7.03 1.58
CA MET A 114 -8.91 7.28 2.32
C MET A 114 -7.72 6.49 1.76
N VAL A 115 -7.87 5.21 1.45
CA VAL A 115 -6.81 4.41 0.84
C VAL A 115 -6.35 5.02 -0.49
N ARG A 116 -7.28 5.49 -1.33
CA ARG A 116 -6.96 6.17 -2.60
C ARG A 116 -6.11 7.42 -2.37
N ILE A 117 -6.50 8.27 -1.41
CA ILE A 117 -5.79 9.51 -1.11
C ILE A 117 -4.41 9.21 -0.50
N GLN A 118 -4.34 8.30 0.47
CA GLN A 118 -3.09 7.89 1.12
C GLN A 118 -2.09 7.34 0.10
N ARG A 119 -2.54 6.50 -0.84
CA ARG A 119 -1.70 6.01 -1.93
C ARG A 119 -1.22 7.12 -2.85
N LYS A 120 -2.09 8.08 -3.20
CA LYS A 120 -1.70 9.25 -4.01
C LYS A 120 -0.59 10.05 -3.34
N ILE A 121 -0.66 10.25 -2.03
CA ILE A 121 0.39 10.91 -1.24
C ILE A 121 1.67 10.07 -1.23
N GLY A 122 1.55 8.77 -0.96
CA GLY A 122 2.69 7.86 -0.82
C GLY A 122 3.39 7.46 -2.13
N ASN A 123 2.75 7.64 -3.28
CA ASN A 123 3.32 7.28 -4.58
C ASN A 123 4.62 8.03 -4.94
N ARG A 124 4.93 9.10 -4.24
CA ARG A 124 6.19 9.84 -4.41
C ARG A 124 7.37 9.18 -3.72
N GLY A 125 7.13 8.17 -2.86
CA GLY A 125 8.14 7.61 -1.96
C GLY A 125 8.54 8.59 -0.85
N GLY A 126 9.56 8.24 -0.10
CA GLY A 126 10.11 9.11 0.96
C GLY A 126 9.13 9.35 2.11
N ILE A 127 8.34 8.33 2.50
CA ILE A 127 7.32 8.47 3.54
C ILE A 127 7.47 7.46 4.69
N VAL A 128 7.06 7.90 5.88
CA VAL A 128 6.71 7.05 7.02
C VAL A 128 5.23 7.20 7.30
N ALA A 129 4.46 6.16 6.98
CA ALA A 129 3.01 6.13 7.20
C ALA A 129 2.67 5.35 8.46
N GLU A 130 1.85 5.92 9.33
CA GLU A 130 1.35 5.22 10.51
C GLU A 130 -0.14 4.94 10.44
N GLY A 131 -0.56 3.81 11.05
CA GLY A 131 -1.98 3.48 11.11
C GLY A 131 -2.30 2.17 11.81
N ARG A 132 -3.20 1.41 11.19
CA ARG A 132 -3.65 0.08 11.62
C ARG A 132 -3.50 -0.96 10.53
N ASP A 133 -3.57 -0.52 9.30
CA ASP A 133 -3.62 -1.32 8.09
C ASP A 133 -2.74 -0.72 6.98
N THR A 134 -1.79 0.14 7.36
CA THR A 134 -0.94 0.82 6.38
C THR A 134 -0.07 -0.17 5.61
N GLY A 135 0.54 -1.14 6.28
CA GLY A 135 1.39 -2.16 5.66
C GLY A 135 0.63 -3.39 5.13
N SER A 136 -0.64 -3.57 5.49
CA SER A 136 -1.45 -4.69 4.98
C SER A 136 -2.36 -4.28 3.83
N THR A 137 -2.93 -3.07 3.86
CA THR A 137 -3.95 -2.61 2.91
C THR A 137 -3.50 -1.41 2.09
N VAL A 138 -2.96 -0.36 2.72
CA VAL A 138 -2.64 0.90 2.03
C VAL A 138 -1.39 0.73 1.16
N PHE A 139 -0.30 0.28 1.78
CA PHE A 139 1.00 0.06 1.14
C PHE A 139 1.47 -1.39 1.33
N PRO A 140 0.77 -2.38 0.73
CA PRO A 140 1.11 -3.79 0.90
C PRO A 140 2.51 -4.14 0.36
N PHE A 141 3.08 -3.28 -0.47
CA PHE A 141 4.43 -3.38 -1.03
C PHE A 141 5.41 -2.38 -0.41
N ALA A 142 5.12 -1.85 0.79
CA ALA A 142 6.05 -1.00 1.51
C ALA A 142 7.42 -1.69 1.68
N HIS A 143 8.48 -0.93 1.52
CA HIS A 143 9.86 -1.42 1.60
C HIS A 143 10.21 -1.95 2.99
N VAL A 144 9.71 -1.25 4.02
CA VAL A 144 9.82 -1.70 5.42
C VAL A 144 8.46 -1.59 6.08
N LYS A 145 8.06 -2.67 6.72
CA LYS A 145 6.82 -2.74 7.50
C LYS A 145 7.18 -3.01 8.95
N ILE A 146 6.78 -2.10 9.83
CA ILE A 146 6.96 -2.22 11.27
C ILE A 146 5.59 -2.50 11.90
N PHE A 147 5.53 -3.49 12.77
CA PHE A 147 4.35 -3.77 13.57
C PHE A 147 4.70 -3.64 15.04
N LEU A 148 4.21 -2.57 15.68
CA LEU A 148 4.43 -2.31 17.09
C LEU A 148 3.47 -3.12 17.94
N VAL A 149 3.99 -3.76 18.96
CA VAL A 149 3.23 -4.39 20.03
C VAL A 149 3.62 -3.76 21.37
N ALA A 150 2.67 -3.71 22.30
CA ALA A 150 2.92 -3.32 23.68
C ALA A 150 1.88 -4.00 24.56
N ASP A 151 2.28 -4.39 25.77
CA ASP A 151 1.33 -4.92 26.74
C ASP A 151 0.30 -3.86 27.18
N MET A 152 -0.83 -4.31 27.70
CA MET A 152 -1.94 -3.41 28.08
C MET A 152 -1.50 -2.43 29.16
N GLU A 153 -0.63 -2.84 30.04
CA GLU A 153 -0.16 -2.02 31.16
C GLU A 153 0.71 -0.85 30.68
N ALA A 154 1.67 -1.12 29.80
CA ALA A 154 2.50 -0.06 29.19
C ALA A 154 1.64 0.93 28.39
N ARG A 155 0.66 0.43 27.62
CA ARG A 155 -0.28 1.27 26.86
C ARG A 155 -1.15 2.13 27.76
N THR A 156 -1.65 1.57 28.86
CA THR A 156 -2.44 2.30 29.86
C THR A 156 -1.62 3.42 30.48
N ARG A 157 -0.40 3.10 31.00
CA ARG A 157 0.52 4.12 31.57
C ARG A 157 0.78 5.28 30.60
N ARG A 158 1.06 4.98 29.32
CA ARG A 158 1.29 6.01 28.30
C ARG A 158 0.07 6.88 28.08
N ARG A 159 -1.12 6.28 28.05
CA ARG A 159 -2.37 7.00 27.84
C ARG A 159 -2.73 7.88 29.03
N VAL A 160 -2.53 7.40 30.25
CA VAL A 160 -2.69 8.21 31.49
C VAL A 160 -1.81 9.45 31.42
N LYS A 161 -0.52 9.28 31.10
CA LYS A 161 0.40 10.42 30.95
C LYS A 161 -0.06 11.42 29.90
N GLN A 162 -0.51 10.93 28.74
CA GLN A 162 -0.99 11.77 27.65
C GLN A 162 -2.24 12.56 28.05
N LEU A 163 -3.23 11.91 28.65
CA LEU A 163 -4.47 12.55 29.10
C LEU A 163 -4.21 13.58 30.23
N GLY A 164 -3.30 13.25 31.14
CA GLY A 164 -2.88 14.17 32.19
C GLY A 164 -2.25 15.46 31.64
N GLN A 165 -1.46 15.36 30.57
CA GLN A 165 -0.90 16.53 29.88
C GLN A 165 -1.99 17.41 29.21
N MET A 166 -3.12 16.80 28.84
CA MET A 166 -4.27 17.48 28.24
C MET A 166 -5.27 17.99 29.31
N GLY A 167 -4.99 17.77 30.59
CA GLY A 167 -5.90 18.16 31.69
C GLY A 167 -7.15 17.28 31.80
N ILE A 168 -7.16 16.09 31.18
CA ILE A 168 -8.29 15.17 31.17
C ILE A 168 -8.06 14.10 32.25
N ALA A 169 -8.95 14.06 33.25
CA ALA A 169 -8.91 13.03 34.28
C ALA A 169 -9.75 11.83 33.87
N GLN A 170 -9.11 10.65 33.82
CA GLN A 170 -9.76 9.35 33.66
C GLN A 170 -9.07 8.33 34.54
N THR A 171 -9.78 7.32 34.98
CA THR A 171 -9.23 6.22 35.77
C THR A 171 -8.48 5.23 34.88
N ASP A 172 -7.51 4.51 35.45
CA ASP A 172 -6.77 3.45 34.73
C ASP A 172 -7.72 2.37 34.19
N ALA A 173 -8.80 2.06 34.90
CA ALA A 173 -9.82 1.10 34.48
C ALA A 173 -10.55 1.56 33.21
N GLU A 174 -11.03 2.81 33.18
CA GLU A 174 -11.69 3.39 32.01
C GLU A 174 -10.76 3.46 30.78
N ILE A 175 -9.50 3.81 31.01
CA ILE A 175 -8.50 3.87 29.95
C ILE A 175 -8.24 2.47 29.39
N ARG A 176 -8.08 1.46 30.25
CA ARG A 176 -7.87 0.08 29.87
C ARG A 176 -9.04 -0.49 29.07
N GLU A 177 -10.25 -0.24 29.52
CA GLU A 177 -11.48 -0.64 28.82
C GLU A 177 -11.58 0.02 27.43
N ASN A 178 -11.30 1.32 27.36
CA ASN A 178 -11.30 2.06 26.08
C ASN A 178 -10.26 1.49 25.09
N LEU A 179 -9.04 1.19 25.57
CA LEU A 179 -8.01 0.60 24.74
C LEU A 179 -8.41 -0.79 24.25
N ALA A 180 -8.94 -1.65 25.12
CA ALA A 180 -9.39 -2.98 24.78
C ALA A 180 -10.53 -2.95 23.75
N ARG A 181 -11.53 -2.11 23.95
CA ARG A 181 -12.65 -1.92 23.02
C ARG A 181 -12.17 -1.44 21.63
N ARG A 182 -11.20 -0.54 21.57
CA ARG A 182 -10.63 -0.07 20.31
C ARG A 182 -9.87 -1.18 19.59
N ASP A 183 -9.09 -1.97 20.30
CA ASP A 183 -8.36 -3.10 19.73
C ASP A 183 -9.32 -4.16 19.18
N GLU A 184 -10.43 -4.42 19.87
CA GLU A 184 -11.48 -5.32 19.40
C GLU A 184 -12.12 -4.81 18.10
N ILE A 185 -12.51 -3.52 18.07
CA ILE A 185 -13.06 -2.91 16.85
C ILE A 185 -12.05 -2.94 15.71
N ASP A 186 -10.78 -2.53 15.97
CA ASP A 186 -9.75 -2.44 14.94
C ASP A 186 -9.41 -3.82 14.36
N SER A 187 -9.38 -4.87 15.18
CA SER A 187 -9.06 -6.25 14.76
C SER A 187 -10.26 -7.00 14.17
N GLY A 188 -11.50 -6.68 14.63
CA GLY A 188 -12.74 -7.33 14.20
C GLY A 188 -13.34 -6.77 12.91
N ARG A 189 -12.75 -5.76 12.28
CA ARG A 189 -13.28 -5.16 11.05
C ARG A 189 -13.32 -6.17 9.92
N GLU A 190 -14.42 -6.19 9.17
CA GLU A 190 -14.54 -6.98 7.94
C GLU A 190 -13.57 -6.48 6.85
N HIS A 191 -13.38 -5.15 6.79
CA HIS A 191 -12.50 -4.52 5.82
C HIS A 191 -11.31 -3.86 6.51
N SER A 192 -10.10 -4.21 6.05
CA SER A 192 -8.82 -3.66 6.55
C SER A 192 -8.65 -3.81 8.07
N PRO A 193 -8.74 -5.03 8.63
CA PRO A 193 -8.52 -5.24 10.06
C PRO A 193 -7.10 -4.89 10.49
N LEU A 194 -6.92 -4.61 11.78
CA LEU A 194 -5.60 -4.54 12.37
C LEU A 194 -5.00 -5.95 12.40
N VAL A 195 -4.13 -6.22 11.46
CA VAL A 195 -3.37 -7.48 11.39
C VAL A 195 -1.90 -7.18 11.19
N ARG A 196 -1.04 -8.07 11.67
CA ARG A 196 0.39 -7.98 11.37
C ARG A 196 0.60 -8.20 9.86
N PRO A 197 1.15 -7.22 9.13
CA PRO A 197 1.40 -7.37 7.70
C PRO A 197 2.42 -8.49 7.41
N VAL A 198 2.27 -9.15 6.29
CA VAL A 198 3.26 -10.15 5.83
C VAL A 198 4.61 -9.45 5.63
N GLY A 199 5.67 -10.06 6.18
CA GLY A 199 7.03 -9.51 6.13
C GLY A 199 7.30 -8.37 7.12
N ALA A 200 6.37 -8.05 8.02
CA ALA A 200 6.58 -6.99 9.01
C ALA A 200 7.55 -7.41 10.12
N PHE A 201 8.44 -6.49 10.48
CA PHE A 201 9.26 -6.58 11.69
C PHE A 201 8.38 -6.23 12.90
N THR A 202 8.29 -7.15 13.84
CA THR A 202 7.56 -6.91 15.09
C THR A 202 8.51 -6.31 16.11
N VAL A 203 8.11 -5.17 16.69
CA VAL A 203 8.89 -4.49 17.74
C VAL A 203 8.01 -4.39 18.99
N ASP A 204 8.43 -5.04 20.06
CA ASP A 204 7.81 -4.93 21.37
C ASP A 204 8.31 -3.66 22.07
N THR A 205 7.36 -2.79 22.38
CA THR A 205 7.64 -1.48 22.97
C THR A 205 7.27 -1.42 24.46
N SER A 206 6.93 -2.54 25.09
CA SER A 206 6.44 -2.58 26.47
C SER A 206 7.45 -2.04 27.49
N GLY A 207 8.71 -2.42 27.34
CA GLY A 207 9.79 -2.14 28.29
C GLY A 207 10.85 -1.16 27.81
N VAL A 208 10.67 -0.54 26.65
CA VAL A 208 11.67 0.37 26.07
C VAL A 208 11.23 1.82 26.10
N THR A 209 12.17 2.74 26.15
CA THR A 209 11.94 4.17 25.98
C THR A 209 11.64 4.50 24.51
N ILE A 210 11.11 5.69 24.27
CA ILE A 210 10.86 6.15 22.87
C ILE A 210 12.16 6.21 22.07
N ASP A 211 13.25 6.69 22.66
CA ASP A 211 14.54 6.80 21.97
C ASP A 211 15.12 5.45 21.59
N GLU A 212 15.04 4.46 22.50
CA GLU A 212 15.46 3.08 22.22
C GLU A 212 14.60 2.46 21.11
N GLN A 213 13.28 2.62 21.20
CA GLN A 213 12.33 2.15 20.20
C GLN A 213 12.64 2.74 18.80
N VAL A 214 12.84 4.05 18.73
CA VAL A 214 13.18 4.75 17.49
C VAL A 214 14.51 4.25 16.95
N SER A 215 15.53 4.07 17.80
CA SER A 215 16.85 3.59 17.38
C SER A 215 16.80 2.17 16.82
N ILE A 216 16.04 1.26 17.45
CA ILE A 216 15.82 -0.10 16.94
C ILE A 216 15.19 -0.07 15.55
N ILE A 217 14.15 0.74 15.36
CA ILE A 217 13.42 0.82 14.08
C ILE A 217 14.28 1.50 13.01
N GLU A 218 15.01 2.55 13.36
CA GLU A 218 15.95 3.20 12.46
C GLU A 218 17.01 2.21 11.95
N GLU A 219 17.56 1.37 12.83
CA GLU A 219 18.52 0.34 12.45
C GLU A 219 17.93 -0.67 11.46
N ILE A 220 16.67 -1.11 11.69
CA ILE A 220 15.95 -1.99 10.76
C ILE A 220 15.80 -1.31 9.39
N ILE A 221 15.35 -0.05 9.36
CA ILE A 221 15.15 0.70 8.12
C ILE A 221 16.47 0.86 7.37
N ARG A 222 17.55 1.24 8.05
CA ARG A 222 18.87 1.42 7.41
C ARG A 222 19.46 0.10 6.88
N LYS A 223 19.28 -1.00 7.60
CA LYS A 223 19.68 -2.34 7.13
C LYS A 223 18.91 -2.75 5.87
N GLU A 224 17.59 -2.55 5.87
CA GLU A 224 16.78 -2.87 4.69
C GLU A 224 17.08 -1.93 3.52
N ALA A 225 17.32 -0.64 3.79
CA ALA A 225 17.75 0.31 2.76
C ALA A 225 19.08 -0.09 2.13
N ALA A 226 20.07 -0.50 2.93
CA ALA A 226 21.35 -1.00 2.43
C ALA A 226 21.14 -2.28 1.59
N ARG A 227 20.38 -3.25 2.12
CA ARG A 227 20.06 -4.50 1.40
C ARG A 227 19.38 -4.25 0.05
N LEU A 228 18.40 -3.34 0.02
CA LEU A 228 17.68 -2.98 -1.19
C LEU A 228 18.54 -2.11 -2.12
N GLY A 229 19.37 -1.23 -1.56
CA GLY A 229 20.34 -0.43 -2.31
C GLY A 229 21.40 -1.29 -3.02
N ASP A 230 21.85 -2.38 -2.40
CA ASP A 230 22.76 -3.35 -3.00
C ASP A 230 22.09 -4.18 -4.10
N LEU A 231 20.77 -4.42 -3.96
CA LEU A 231 19.94 -5.05 -5.00
C LEU A 231 19.54 -4.05 -6.10
N HIS A 232 19.58 -2.77 -5.79
CA HIS A 232 19.28 -1.71 -6.74
C HIS A 232 20.48 -1.59 -7.70
N VAL A 233 20.32 -2.11 -8.90
CA VAL A 233 21.24 -1.81 -10.01
C VAL A 233 21.34 -0.29 -10.09
N PRO A 234 22.55 0.30 -9.97
CA PRO A 234 22.67 1.75 -9.87
C PRO A 234 21.87 2.41 -11.00
N LYS A 235 21.13 3.47 -10.69
CA LYS A 235 20.63 4.45 -11.68
C LYS A 235 21.82 5.17 -12.35
N GLY A 236 22.91 4.45 -12.51
CA GLY A 236 24.11 4.82 -13.21
C GLY A 236 23.98 4.47 -14.67
N LYS A 237 23.74 5.43 -15.48
CA LYS A 237 23.23 5.50 -16.84
C LYS A 237 21.73 5.20 -16.79
N LYS A 238 20.93 6.22 -17.13
CA LYS A 238 19.64 5.94 -17.78
C LYS A 238 19.94 4.75 -18.70
N ASN A 239 19.75 3.53 -18.16
CA ASN A 239 19.49 2.44 -19.09
C ASN A 239 18.42 3.09 -19.93
N PRO A 240 18.63 3.25 -21.23
CA PRO A 240 17.53 3.66 -22.01
C PRO A 240 16.45 2.70 -21.53
N VAL A 241 15.55 3.21 -20.62
CA VAL A 241 14.22 2.63 -20.47
C VAL A 241 13.97 2.29 -21.88
N SER A 242 13.87 1.01 -22.23
CA SER A 242 13.77 0.60 -23.60
C SER A 242 12.77 1.56 -24.23
N THR A 243 13.24 2.71 -24.67
CA THR A 243 12.52 3.79 -25.34
C THR A 243 12.31 3.37 -26.77
N GLY A 244 12.73 2.14 -27.08
CA GLY A 244 12.28 1.35 -28.16
C GLY A 244 11.16 0.43 -27.67
N HIS A 245 10.02 0.97 -27.28
CA HIS A 245 8.78 0.21 -27.37
C HIS A 245 8.77 -0.43 -28.75
N SER A 246 8.86 -1.75 -28.82
CA SER A 246 8.73 -2.42 -30.11
C SER A 246 7.43 -1.88 -30.73
N PHE A 247 7.53 -1.23 -31.86
CA PHE A 247 6.34 -0.69 -32.56
C PHE A 247 5.23 -1.74 -32.62
N LEU A 248 5.62 -3.00 -32.77
CA LEU A 248 4.72 -4.16 -32.76
C LEU A 248 4.05 -4.36 -31.39
N TYR A 249 4.78 -4.21 -30.28
CA TYR A 249 4.19 -4.31 -28.94
C TYR A 249 3.17 -3.19 -28.69
N THR A 250 3.53 -1.96 -29.00
CA THR A 250 2.65 -0.81 -28.84
C THR A 250 1.42 -0.92 -29.73
N ALA A 251 1.59 -1.33 -30.98
CA ALA A 251 0.46 -1.54 -31.90
C ALA A 251 -0.47 -2.66 -31.43
N ALA A 252 0.09 -3.80 -30.97
CA ALA A 252 -0.68 -4.90 -30.41
C ALA A 252 -1.44 -4.50 -29.16
N ARG A 253 -0.80 -3.80 -28.23
CA ARG A 253 -1.41 -3.28 -27.00
C ARG A 253 -2.58 -2.35 -27.31
N ASN A 254 -2.38 -1.38 -28.18
CA ASN A 254 -3.43 -0.42 -28.54
C ASN A 254 -4.60 -1.09 -29.28
N LEU A 255 -4.34 -2.07 -30.13
CA LEU A 255 -5.37 -2.88 -30.76
C LEU A 255 -6.18 -3.67 -29.72
N ILE A 256 -5.49 -4.29 -28.76
CA ILE A 256 -6.16 -5.04 -27.68
C ILE A 256 -7.03 -4.11 -26.84
N ARG A 257 -6.54 -2.95 -26.41
CA ARG A 257 -7.32 -1.94 -25.69
C ARG A 257 -8.56 -1.47 -26.47
N PHE A 258 -8.42 -1.28 -27.76
CA PHE A 258 -9.56 -0.94 -28.62
C PHE A 258 -10.59 -2.07 -28.63
N LEU A 259 -10.17 -3.33 -28.80
CA LEU A 259 -11.06 -4.48 -28.78
C LEU A 259 -11.72 -4.66 -27.41
N GLU A 260 -10.99 -4.50 -26.30
CA GLU A 260 -11.52 -4.53 -24.94
C GLU A 260 -12.64 -3.53 -24.74
N SER A 261 -12.41 -2.29 -25.13
CA SER A 261 -13.40 -1.21 -24.97
C SER A 261 -14.60 -1.36 -25.90
N PHE A 262 -14.34 -1.65 -27.19
CA PHE A 262 -15.37 -1.61 -28.24
C PHE A 262 -16.19 -2.90 -28.31
N LEU A 263 -15.55 -4.09 -28.21
CA LEU A 263 -16.23 -5.37 -28.38
C LEU A 263 -16.71 -5.98 -27.07
N PHE A 264 -15.96 -5.79 -25.99
CA PHE A 264 -16.22 -6.48 -24.73
C PHE A 264 -16.71 -5.55 -23.62
N GLY A 265 -16.64 -4.24 -23.78
CA GLY A 265 -17.04 -3.26 -22.77
C GLY A 265 -16.28 -3.41 -21.46
N ILE A 266 -15.03 -3.91 -21.50
CA ILE A 266 -14.20 -4.17 -20.31
C ILE A 266 -13.86 -2.82 -19.66
N ARG A 267 -14.08 -2.75 -18.35
CA ARG A 267 -13.66 -1.62 -17.51
C ARG A 267 -12.55 -2.07 -16.57
N VAL A 268 -11.44 -1.35 -16.62
CA VAL A 268 -10.30 -1.58 -15.71
C VAL A 268 -10.46 -0.69 -14.50
N HIS A 269 -10.46 -1.27 -13.30
CA HIS A 269 -10.47 -0.56 -12.04
C HIS A 269 -9.16 -0.80 -11.29
N GLY A 270 -8.58 0.24 -10.69
CA GLY A 270 -7.34 0.12 -9.92
C GLY A 270 -6.07 0.17 -10.76
N SER A 271 -6.14 0.63 -12.03
CA SER A 271 -4.96 0.80 -12.87
C SER A 271 -3.93 1.77 -12.29
N GLU A 272 -4.38 2.70 -11.45
CA GLU A 272 -3.52 3.58 -10.65
C GLU A 272 -2.59 2.83 -9.70
N ASN A 273 -2.94 1.59 -9.32
CA ASN A 273 -2.11 0.72 -8.49
C ASN A 273 -0.99 0.01 -9.28
N LEU A 274 -0.99 0.13 -10.61
CA LEU A 274 0.02 -0.47 -11.50
C LEU A 274 1.17 0.48 -11.85
N GLN A 275 1.15 1.71 -11.34
CA GLN A 275 2.16 2.74 -11.57
C GLN A 275 3.32 2.60 -10.58
N PHE A 276 4.07 1.50 -10.67
CA PHE A 276 5.29 1.31 -9.88
C PHE A 276 6.52 1.79 -10.65
N ALA A 277 7.47 2.39 -9.93
CA ALA A 277 8.75 2.78 -10.51
C ALA A 277 9.64 1.55 -10.81
N GLU A 278 9.47 0.48 -10.05
CA GLU A 278 10.30 -0.73 -10.09
C GLU A 278 9.63 -1.87 -10.87
N ALA A 279 10.44 -2.83 -11.30
CA ALA A 279 9.97 -4.07 -11.89
C ALA A 279 9.36 -4.99 -10.82
N PHE A 280 8.27 -5.66 -11.11
CA PHE A 280 7.56 -6.54 -10.17
C PHE A 280 6.97 -7.77 -10.87
N PHE A 281 6.67 -8.80 -10.08
CA PHE A 281 5.84 -9.89 -10.50
C PHE A 281 4.37 -9.55 -10.34
N PHE A 282 3.61 -9.68 -11.43
CA PHE A 282 2.17 -9.59 -11.40
C PHE A 282 1.55 -10.99 -11.51
N ALA A 283 0.88 -11.43 -10.46
CA ALA A 283 0.18 -12.70 -10.41
C ALA A 283 -1.31 -12.50 -10.65
N SER A 284 -1.87 -13.13 -11.69
CA SER A 284 -3.28 -13.05 -12.01
C SER A 284 -3.92 -14.44 -11.99
N ASN A 285 -5.22 -14.51 -11.68
CA ASN A 285 -6.01 -15.70 -11.94
C ASN A 285 -6.18 -15.93 -13.44
N HIS A 286 -6.44 -17.19 -13.84
CA HIS A 286 -6.49 -17.57 -15.25
C HIS A 286 -7.81 -18.26 -15.58
N ILE A 287 -8.68 -17.57 -16.33
CA ILE A 287 -10.01 -18.06 -16.70
C ILE A 287 -10.11 -18.24 -18.22
N SER A 288 -9.51 -17.34 -19.00
CA SER A 288 -9.65 -17.26 -20.45
C SER A 288 -8.30 -17.30 -21.18
N TYR A 289 -8.33 -17.65 -22.45
CA TYR A 289 -7.19 -17.46 -23.36
C TYR A 289 -6.86 -15.98 -23.60
N PHE A 290 -7.82 -15.11 -23.36
CA PHE A 290 -7.65 -13.66 -23.52
C PHE A 290 -7.07 -12.97 -22.28
N ASP A 291 -6.96 -13.65 -21.13
CA ASP A 291 -6.42 -13.01 -19.92
C ASP A 291 -4.99 -12.47 -20.12
N PRO A 292 -4.03 -13.21 -20.73
CA PRO A 292 -2.68 -12.67 -20.91
C PRO A 292 -2.65 -11.36 -21.73
N PRO A 293 -3.27 -11.29 -22.92
CA PRO A 293 -3.31 -10.04 -23.67
C PRO A 293 -4.13 -8.93 -22.97
N PHE A 294 -5.25 -9.27 -22.34
CA PHE A 294 -6.10 -8.27 -21.68
C PHE A 294 -5.44 -7.70 -20.43
N VAL A 295 -4.94 -8.55 -19.54
CA VAL A 295 -4.19 -8.08 -18.38
C VAL A 295 -2.93 -7.33 -18.82
N GLY A 296 -2.19 -7.86 -19.80
CA GLY A 296 -0.99 -7.20 -20.32
C GLY A 296 -1.25 -5.82 -20.91
N SER A 297 -2.40 -5.61 -21.54
CA SER A 297 -2.79 -4.31 -22.14
C SER A 297 -3.01 -3.21 -21.09
N THR A 298 -3.36 -3.56 -19.84
CA THR A 298 -3.63 -2.59 -18.77
C THR A 298 -2.38 -1.84 -18.32
N PHE A 299 -1.18 -2.40 -18.57
CA PHE A 299 0.09 -1.76 -18.20
C PHE A 299 0.49 -0.69 -19.22
N GLU A 300 1.02 0.43 -18.72
CA GLU A 300 1.54 1.49 -19.59
C GLU A 300 2.91 1.17 -20.17
N ARG A 301 3.69 0.36 -19.48
CA ARG A 301 5.02 -0.13 -19.89
C ARG A 301 4.94 -1.53 -20.51
N GLU A 302 6.01 -1.95 -21.15
CA GLU A 302 6.15 -3.33 -21.60
C GLU A 302 6.17 -4.29 -20.42
N ILE A 303 5.50 -5.43 -20.55
CA ILE A 303 5.45 -6.48 -19.56
C ILE A 303 5.80 -7.82 -20.22
N TRP A 304 6.56 -8.63 -19.52
CA TRP A 304 6.88 -9.98 -19.96
C TRP A 304 5.81 -10.94 -19.45
N ILE A 305 5.39 -11.89 -20.29
CA ILE A 305 4.29 -12.79 -19.97
C ILE A 305 4.79 -14.23 -19.96
N VAL A 306 4.69 -14.91 -18.83
CA VAL A 306 5.05 -16.34 -18.74
C VAL A 306 3.96 -17.16 -19.42
N ALA A 307 4.34 -17.88 -20.48
CA ALA A 307 3.44 -18.64 -21.35
C ALA A 307 3.91 -20.09 -21.55
N LYS A 308 2.97 -21.01 -21.74
CA LYS A 308 3.29 -22.43 -21.94
C LYS A 308 4.16 -22.65 -23.20
N LYS A 309 5.21 -23.47 -23.07
CA LYS A 309 6.13 -23.82 -24.14
C LYS A 309 5.44 -24.38 -25.39
N GLU A 310 4.31 -25.07 -25.21
CA GLU A 310 3.54 -25.62 -26.33
C GLU A 310 3.00 -24.54 -27.28
N LEU A 311 2.75 -23.33 -26.78
CA LEU A 311 2.28 -22.21 -27.61
C LEU A 311 3.33 -21.75 -28.62
N PHE A 312 4.60 -21.97 -28.34
CA PHE A 312 5.71 -21.61 -29.24
C PHE A 312 5.97 -22.65 -30.33
N ARG A 313 5.28 -23.80 -30.32
CA ARG A 313 5.43 -24.84 -31.37
C ARG A 313 4.87 -24.39 -32.72
N ASN A 314 3.82 -23.59 -32.72
CA ASN A 314 3.32 -22.97 -33.94
C ASN A 314 4.27 -21.84 -34.37
N ARG A 315 4.88 -21.94 -35.53
CA ARG A 315 5.91 -20.98 -35.99
C ARG A 315 5.43 -19.56 -36.09
N ILE A 316 4.19 -19.32 -36.56
CA ILE A 316 3.64 -17.98 -36.73
C ILE A 316 3.23 -17.42 -35.36
N PHE A 317 2.44 -18.19 -34.59
CA PHE A 317 1.96 -17.79 -33.29
C PHE A 317 3.10 -17.64 -32.29
N GLY A 318 4.05 -18.59 -32.26
CA GLY A 318 5.23 -18.52 -31.41
C GLY A 318 6.12 -17.31 -31.73
N TRP A 319 6.31 -16.98 -33.01
CA TRP A 319 6.99 -15.75 -33.41
C TRP A 319 6.24 -14.50 -32.91
N LEU A 320 4.91 -14.46 -33.08
CA LEU A 320 4.09 -13.32 -32.64
C LEU A 320 4.18 -13.09 -31.14
N ILE A 321 3.96 -14.15 -30.32
CA ILE A 321 3.98 -14.01 -28.86
C ILE A 321 5.40 -13.69 -28.33
N THR A 322 6.45 -14.17 -29.01
CA THR A 322 7.83 -13.79 -28.66
C THR A 322 8.07 -12.29 -28.90
N LYS A 323 7.48 -11.71 -29.94
CA LYS A 323 7.59 -10.27 -30.23
C LYS A 323 6.82 -9.39 -29.22
N VAL A 324 5.91 -9.95 -28.46
CA VAL A 324 5.20 -9.27 -27.36
C VAL A 324 5.69 -9.79 -26.00
N ASN A 325 6.96 -10.16 -25.91
CA ASN A 325 7.67 -10.51 -24.68
C ASN A 325 7.13 -11.74 -23.93
N ALA A 326 6.58 -12.74 -24.65
CA ALA A 326 6.22 -14.00 -24.01
C ALA A 326 7.46 -14.88 -23.73
N VAL A 327 7.53 -15.42 -22.51
CA VAL A 327 8.60 -16.31 -22.05
C VAL A 327 8.08 -17.73 -21.88
N PRO A 328 8.69 -18.73 -22.52
CA PRO A 328 8.24 -20.11 -22.41
C PRO A 328 8.52 -20.69 -21.02
N ILE A 329 7.52 -21.36 -20.44
CA ILE A 329 7.65 -22.20 -19.25
C ILE A 329 7.26 -23.64 -19.55
N ASP A 330 8.02 -24.58 -18.99
CA ASP A 330 7.70 -26.01 -19.10
C ASP A 330 6.65 -26.43 -18.07
N ARG A 331 5.99 -27.55 -18.28
CA ARG A 331 4.99 -28.09 -17.33
C ARG A 331 5.59 -28.53 -16.00
N GLU A 332 6.86 -28.88 -16.02
CA GLU A 332 7.62 -29.32 -14.85
C GLU A 332 8.16 -28.14 -14.01
N GLY A 333 7.90 -26.89 -14.45
CA GLY A 333 8.29 -25.69 -13.73
C GLY A 333 9.29 -24.80 -14.45
N PHE A 334 9.98 -23.98 -13.69
CA PHE A 334 10.94 -23.00 -14.22
C PHE A 334 12.22 -23.68 -14.66
N THR A 335 12.53 -23.56 -15.95
CA THR A 335 13.84 -23.97 -16.48
C THR A 335 14.89 -22.87 -16.23
N ARG A 336 16.19 -23.23 -16.32
CA ARG A 336 17.27 -22.22 -16.23
C ARG A 336 17.13 -21.10 -17.25
N SER A 337 16.63 -21.42 -18.45
CA SER A 337 16.39 -20.41 -19.50
C SER A 337 15.23 -19.48 -19.14
N THR A 338 14.14 -19.98 -18.54
CA THR A 338 13.03 -19.20 -18.07
C THR A 338 13.45 -18.25 -16.95
N ILE A 339 14.19 -18.77 -15.94
CA ILE A 339 14.72 -17.96 -14.84
C ILE A 339 15.63 -16.85 -15.37
N LYS A 340 16.53 -17.18 -16.32
CA LYS A 340 17.42 -16.19 -16.92
C LYS A 340 16.67 -15.12 -17.72
N ALA A 341 15.59 -15.48 -18.41
CA ALA A 341 14.76 -14.51 -19.13
C ALA A 341 14.03 -13.56 -18.17
N ILE A 342 13.48 -14.08 -17.07
CA ILE A 342 12.85 -13.29 -16.02
C ILE A 342 13.87 -12.36 -15.33
N ASP A 343 15.03 -12.87 -14.98
CA ASP A 343 16.11 -12.07 -14.38
C ASP A 343 16.57 -10.94 -15.33
N ASN A 344 16.65 -11.22 -16.62
CA ASN A 344 16.96 -10.20 -17.61
C ASN A 344 15.86 -9.15 -17.72
N ALA A 345 14.56 -9.55 -17.67
CA ALA A 345 13.44 -8.61 -17.66
C ALA A 345 13.55 -7.64 -16.45
N PHE A 346 13.79 -8.17 -15.27
CA PHE A 346 13.98 -7.34 -14.06
C PHE A 346 15.22 -6.42 -14.17
N LYS A 347 16.32 -6.89 -14.72
CA LYS A 347 17.54 -6.08 -14.90
C LYS A 347 17.34 -4.88 -15.82
N ILE A 348 16.41 -4.95 -16.77
CA ILE A 348 16.07 -3.83 -17.65
C ILE A 348 14.90 -3.00 -17.13
N GLY A 349 14.34 -3.35 -15.95
CA GLY A 349 13.26 -2.63 -15.33
C GLY A 349 11.86 -3.04 -15.78
N ASP A 350 11.73 -4.14 -16.51
CA ASP A 350 10.43 -4.66 -16.96
C ASP A 350 9.79 -5.58 -15.93
N SER A 351 8.46 -5.55 -15.86
CA SER A 351 7.68 -6.41 -14.99
C SER A 351 7.28 -7.71 -15.67
N VAL A 352 6.92 -8.72 -14.87
CA VAL A 352 6.57 -10.05 -15.35
C VAL A 352 5.17 -10.43 -14.89
N LEU A 353 4.28 -10.75 -15.83
CA LEU A 353 2.96 -11.32 -15.60
C LEU A 353 3.05 -12.84 -15.60
N MET A 354 2.50 -13.46 -14.57
CA MET A 354 2.37 -14.90 -14.47
C MET A 354 0.98 -15.32 -13.98
N PHE A 355 0.60 -16.53 -14.35
CA PHE A 355 -0.63 -17.17 -13.91
C PHE A 355 -0.27 -18.37 -13.01
N PRO A 356 -0.21 -18.19 -11.68
CA PRO A 356 0.35 -19.19 -10.76
C PRO A 356 -0.46 -20.49 -10.70
N GLU A 357 -1.71 -20.47 -11.13
CA GLU A 357 -2.54 -21.70 -11.27
C GLU A 357 -2.00 -22.66 -12.35
N GLY A 358 -1.13 -22.20 -13.26
CA GLY A 358 -0.56 -22.96 -14.35
C GLY A 358 -1.58 -23.53 -15.36
N THR A 359 -2.88 -23.39 -15.10
CA THR A 359 -3.97 -23.82 -15.99
C THR A 359 -5.20 -22.95 -15.76
N ARG A 360 -6.02 -22.79 -16.79
CA ARG A 360 -7.28 -22.02 -16.69
C ARG A 360 -8.28 -22.65 -15.73
N SER A 361 -8.95 -21.81 -14.95
CA SER A 361 -10.09 -22.22 -14.13
C SER A 361 -11.31 -22.46 -15.01
N LYS A 362 -11.98 -23.60 -14.83
CA LYS A 362 -13.26 -23.91 -15.51
C LYS A 362 -14.47 -23.36 -14.77
N THR A 363 -14.29 -23.00 -13.49
CA THR A 363 -15.38 -22.61 -12.59
C THR A 363 -15.31 -21.11 -12.25
N GLY A 364 -14.33 -20.38 -12.74
CA GLY A 364 -14.07 -18.98 -12.35
C GLY A 364 -13.48 -18.81 -10.94
N ARG A 365 -13.38 -19.89 -10.15
CA ARG A 365 -12.76 -19.84 -8.82
C ARG A 365 -11.25 -20.00 -8.91
N LEU A 366 -10.54 -19.37 -7.98
CA LEU A 366 -9.09 -19.51 -7.83
C LEU A 366 -8.73 -20.97 -7.56
N LYS A 367 -7.70 -21.48 -8.23
CA LYS A 367 -7.16 -22.81 -8.01
C LYS A 367 -5.91 -22.75 -7.13
N GLU A 368 -5.49 -23.90 -6.62
CA GLU A 368 -4.20 -24.02 -5.95
C GLU A 368 -3.05 -23.60 -6.88
N PHE A 369 -2.11 -22.89 -6.32
CA PHE A 369 -0.91 -22.46 -7.02
C PHE A 369 0.02 -23.66 -7.21
N LYS A 370 0.68 -23.71 -8.37
CA LYS A 370 1.65 -24.74 -8.72
C LYS A 370 3.08 -24.26 -8.53
#